data_f5cc9cc924cde205ac029c9be0354fa3
#
_entry.id   f5cc9cc924cde205ac029c9be0354fa3
#
_cell.length_a   1.000
_cell.length_b   1.000
_cell.length_c   1.000
_cell.angle_alpha   90.00
_cell.angle_beta   90.00
_cell.angle_gamma   90.00
#
_symmetry.space_group_name_H-M   'P 1'
#
loop_
_entity.id
_entity.type
_entity.pdbx_description
1 polymer ?
#
loop_
_entity_poly.entity_id
_entity_poly.type
_entity_poly.pdbx_seq_one_letter_code
_entity_poly.pdbx_strand_id
1 'polypeptide(L)'
;IRRQRQMCIRDRPIETPAVTINVVCGSGLNCVNMAAEMIAAGDADIVVAGGMENMSMAPYAVMQGRYGYRMNDGKLVDTMVHDALWDAFNDYHMGITAENICEKWGLTREELDKFAAASQQKAVAAQESGAFDKEIVPVEVKKKKETIVFAKDEGPRPGTTAESIAKLRPAFK
;
A
#
# COMPACT_ATOMS: atom_id res chain seq x y z
N ILE A 1 14.85 -9.84 -0.74
CA ILE A 1 15.22 -11.27 -0.61
C ILE A 1 14.04 -12.13 -0.16
N ARG A 2 13.23 -11.74 0.83
CA ARG A 2 12.02 -12.51 1.24
C ARG A 2 10.94 -12.57 0.14
N ARG A 3 10.69 -11.49 -0.59
CA ARG A 3 9.68 -11.43 -1.66
C ARG A 3 10.07 -12.30 -2.86
N GLN A 4 11.31 -12.26 -3.30
CA GLN A 4 11.82 -13.18 -4.33
C GLN A 4 11.64 -14.66 -3.94
N ARG A 5 11.94 -15.01 -2.70
CA ARG A 5 11.78 -16.37 -2.20
C ARG A 5 10.33 -16.85 -2.20
N GLN A 6 9.39 -16.01 -1.81
CA GLN A 6 7.96 -16.36 -1.80
C GLN A 6 7.37 -16.47 -3.21
N MET A 7 7.80 -15.62 -4.14
CA MET A 7 7.32 -15.66 -5.52
C MET A 7 7.90 -16.83 -6.33
N CYS A 8 9.14 -17.26 -6.03
CA CYS A 8 9.79 -18.35 -6.74
C CYS A 8 9.40 -19.74 -6.23
N ILE A 9 8.92 -19.88 -5.00
CA ILE A 9 8.76 -21.20 -4.36
C ILE A 9 7.42 -21.87 -4.73
N ARG A 10 6.41 -21.14 -5.17
CA ARG A 10 5.08 -21.72 -5.27
C ARG A 10 4.68 -22.26 -6.63
N ASP A 11 4.93 -21.56 -7.71
CA ASP A 11 4.28 -21.89 -8.99
C ASP A 11 5.12 -21.61 -10.23
N ARG A 12 6.41 -21.33 -10.09
CA ARG A 12 7.30 -21.04 -11.22
C ARG A 12 8.58 -21.87 -11.15
N PRO A 13 9.18 -22.20 -12.31
CA PRO A 13 10.50 -22.81 -12.35
C PRO A 13 11.52 -21.98 -11.58
N ILE A 14 12.47 -22.65 -10.91
CA ILE A 14 13.49 -22.01 -10.08
C ILE A 14 14.39 -21.07 -10.89
N GLU A 15 14.47 -21.30 -12.18
CA GLU A 15 15.25 -20.55 -13.15
C GLU A 15 14.60 -19.19 -13.50
N THR A 16 13.32 -19.01 -13.20
CA THR A 16 12.63 -17.73 -13.51
C THR A 16 13.21 -16.60 -12.66
N PRO A 17 13.88 -15.61 -13.28
CA PRO A 17 14.43 -14.49 -12.54
C PRO A 17 13.31 -13.62 -11.94
N ALA A 18 13.61 -12.98 -10.81
CA ALA A 18 12.71 -12.03 -10.18
C ALA A 18 13.48 -10.82 -9.66
N VAL A 19 12.97 -9.62 -9.95
CA VAL A 19 13.54 -8.34 -9.53
C VAL A 19 12.54 -7.63 -8.65
N THR A 20 13.02 -7.04 -7.55
CA THR A 20 12.22 -6.16 -6.71
C THR A 20 12.61 -4.71 -6.99
N ILE A 21 11.62 -3.91 -7.33
CA ILE A 21 11.78 -2.49 -7.64
C ILE A 21 11.21 -1.67 -6.50
N ASN A 22 11.87 -0.58 -6.15
CA ASN A 22 11.36 0.37 -5.18
C ASN A 22 11.56 1.80 -5.67
N VAL A 23 10.44 2.43 -6.02
CA VAL A 23 10.27 3.87 -6.28
C VAL A 23 9.08 4.36 -5.45
N VAL A 24 8.98 3.86 -4.23
CA VAL A 24 7.90 4.14 -3.28
C VAL A 24 6.53 3.90 -3.93
N CYS A 25 5.61 4.87 -3.93
CA CYS A 25 4.26 4.75 -4.51
C CYS A 25 4.26 4.49 -6.04
N GLY A 26 5.31 4.89 -6.76
CA GLY A 26 5.48 4.66 -8.18
C GLY A 26 5.95 3.26 -8.58
N SER A 27 6.27 2.39 -7.62
CA SER A 27 6.89 1.08 -7.88
C SER A 27 6.05 0.19 -8.80
N GLY A 28 4.73 0.14 -8.59
CA GLY A 28 3.84 -0.68 -9.40
C GLY A 28 3.81 -0.26 -10.86
N LEU A 29 3.66 1.05 -11.13
CA LEU A 29 3.70 1.57 -12.50
C LEU A 29 5.08 1.40 -13.14
N ASN A 30 6.15 1.61 -12.38
CA ASN A 30 7.50 1.42 -12.87
C ASN A 30 7.82 -0.04 -13.24
N CYS A 31 7.24 -1.02 -12.53
CA CYS A 31 7.33 -2.42 -12.92
C CYS A 31 6.76 -2.68 -14.32
N VAL A 32 5.64 -2.06 -14.64
CA VAL A 32 5.01 -2.17 -15.97
C VAL A 32 5.90 -1.54 -17.04
N ASN A 33 6.45 -0.36 -16.79
CA ASN A 33 7.36 0.32 -17.71
C ASN A 33 8.60 -0.54 -17.99
N MET A 34 9.25 -1.06 -16.93
CA MET A 34 10.42 -1.92 -17.08
C MET A 34 10.10 -3.24 -17.80
N ALA A 35 8.93 -3.83 -17.56
CA ALA A 35 8.49 -5.01 -18.29
C ALA A 35 8.35 -4.73 -19.78
N ALA A 36 7.77 -3.59 -20.15
CA ALA A 36 7.66 -3.18 -21.55
C ALA A 36 9.04 -2.94 -22.20
N GLU A 37 9.96 -2.30 -21.46
CA GLU A 37 11.33 -2.07 -21.93
C GLU A 37 12.10 -3.38 -22.14
N MET A 38 12.00 -4.34 -21.22
CA MET A 38 12.64 -5.66 -21.34
C MET A 38 12.13 -6.44 -22.55
N ILE A 39 10.83 -6.41 -22.82
CA ILE A 39 10.25 -7.05 -23.99
C ILE A 39 10.70 -6.33 -25.28
N ALA A 40 10.70 -5.02 -25.31
CA ALA A 40 11.15 -4.25 -26.45
C ALA A 40 12.64 -4.43 -26.75
N ALA A 41 13.47 -4.63 -25.72
CA ALA A 41 14.89 -4.90 -25.87
C ALA A 41 15.20 -6.35 -26.32
N GLY A 42 14.23 -7.25 -26.26
CA GLY A 42 14.41 -8.66 -26.57
C GLY A 42 15.03 -9.49 -25.43
N ASP A 43 15.06 -8.93 -24.21
CA ASP A 43 15.59 -9.64 -23.03
C ASP A 43 14.58 -10.65 -22.46
N ALA A 44 13.30 -10.49 -22.79
CA ALA A 44 12.23 -11.40 -22.37
C ALA A 44 11.06 -11.35 -23.34
N ASP A 45 10.37 -12.48 -23.52
CA ASP A 45 9.14 -12.57 -24.32
C ASP A 45 7.89 -12.29 -23.47
N ILE A 46 7.93 -12.70 -22.20
CA ILE A 46 6.82 -12.57 -21.24
C ILE A 46 7.37 -12.08 -19.91
N VAL A 47 6.75 -11.05 -19.36
CA VAL A 47 7.09 -10.51 -18.04
C VAL A 47 5.83 -10.36 -17.20
N VAL A 48 5.88 -10.83 -15.95
CA VAL A 48 4.82 -10.57 -14.96
C VAL A 48 5.23 -9.36 -14.13
N ALA A 49 4.46 -8.30 -14.21
CA ALA A 49 4.66 -7.08 -13.45
C ALA A 49 3.53 -6.88 -12.43
N GLY A 50 3.86 -6.44 -11.22
CA GLY A 50 2.86 -6.22 -10.20
C GLY A 50 3.46 -5.82 -8.86
N GLY A 51 2.62 -5.72 -7.84
CA GLY A 51 3.05 -5.40 -6.48
C GLY A 51 2.19 -6.08 -5.44
N MET A 52 2.72 -6.14 -4.23
CA MET A 52 2.01 -6.58 -3.05
C MET A 52 2.50 -5.76 -1.85
N GLU A 53 1.62 -5.51 -0.91
CA GLU A 53 1.98 -4.84 0.32
C GLU A 53 1.24 -5.43 1.51
N ASN A 54 1.91 -5.47 2.66
CA ASN A 54 1.31 -5.80 3.94
C ASN A 54 1.86 -4.85 5.00
N MET A 55 1.20 -3.72 5.15
CA MET A 55 1.62 -2.66 6.09
C MET A 55 1.55 -3.12 7.54
N SER A 56 0.61 -4.01 7.89
CA SER A 56 0.49 -4.56 9.24
C SER A 56 1.69 -5.43 9.66
N MET A 57 2.48 -5.90 8.69
CA MET A 57 3.69 -6.68 8.93
C MET A 57 4.98 -5.88 8.71
N ALA A 58 4.91 -4.57 8.54
CA ALA A 58 6.09 -3.72 8.47
C ALA A 58 6.88 -3.83 9.79
N PRO A 59 8.19 -4.12 9.74
CA PRO A 59 8.99 -4.28 10.94
C PRO A 59 9.32 -2.94 11.58
N TYR A 60 9.63 -2.98 12.88
CA TYR A 60 10.35 -1.90 13.53
C TYR A 60 11.86 -2.15 13.44
N ALA A 61 12.64 -1.11 13.22
CA ALA A 61 14.09 -1.17 13.12
C ALA A 61 14.78 -0.56 14.34
N VAL A 62 15.80 -1.26 14.82
CA VAL A 62 16.73 -0.77 15.84
C VAL A 62 18.00 -0.35 15.11
N MET A 63 18.16 0.94 14.85
CA MET A 63 19.17 1.46 13.92
C MET A 63 20.61 1.10 14.31
N GLN A 64 20.94 1.14 15.59
CA GLN A 64 22.25 0.79 16.10
C GLN A 64 22.36 -0.65 16.64
N GLY A 65 21.32 -1.46 16.44
CA GLY A 65 21.26 -2.81 17.01
C GLY A 65 22.43 -3.70 16.63
N ARG A 66 23.03 -3.52 15.46
CA ARG A 66 24.21 -4.30 15.01
C ARG A 66 25.48 -3.94 15.76
N TYR A 67 25.64 -2.67 16.12
CA TYR A 67 26.83 -2.13 16.79
C TYR A 67 26.65 -2.00 18.31
N GLY A 68 25.41 -2.10 18.79
CA GLY A 68 25.01 -1.99 20.18
C GLY A 68 24.81 -0.55 20.65
N TYR A 69 24.18 -0.43 21.80
CA TYR A 69 23.96 0.83 22.52
C TYR A 69 24.84 0.83 23.77
N ARG A 70 25.76 1.78 23.84
CA ARG A 70 26.71 1.86 24.96
C ARG A 70 26.19 2.69 26.12
N MET A 71 25.45 3.76 25.84
CA MET A 71 24.90 4.70 26.80
C MET A 71 23.75 5.47 26.19
N ASN A 72 22.78 5.88 26.96
CA ASN A 72 21.53 6.54 26.61
C ASN A 72 20.54 5.62 25.91
N ASP A 73 19.32 6.17 25.69
CA ASP A 73 18.21 5.46 25.09
C ASP A 73 18.41 5.18 23.60
N GLY A 74 17.77 4.11 23.11
CA GLY A 74 17.68 3.78 21.70
C GLY A 74 16.29 4.08 21.13
N LYS A 75 16.22 4.43 19.86
CA LYS A 75 14.94 4.59 19.15
C LYS A 75 14.56 3.31 18.45
N LEU A 76 13.30 2.94 18.58
CA LEU A 76 12.64 1.94 17.75
C LEU A 76 11.93 2.67 16.61
N VAL A 77 12.34 2.44 15.38
CA VAL A 77 11.85 3.15 14.19
C VAL A 77 10.79 2.31 13.48
N ASP A 78 9.59 2.85 13.33
CA ASP A 78 8.54 2.27 12.50
C ASP A 78 8.92 2.45 11.03
N THR A 79 9.28 1.34 10.35
CA THR A 79 9.71 1.39 8.96
C THR A 79 8.55 1.68 7.99
N MET A 80 7.30 1.43 8.38
CA MET A 80 6.15 1.82 7.59
C MET A 80 6.05 3.34 7.47
N VAL A 81 6.22 4.05 8.58
CA VAL A 81 6.20 5.51 8.58
C VAL A 81 7.47 6.08 7.97
N HIS A 82 8.63 5.65 8.48
CA HIS A 82 9.93 6.20 8.08
C HIS A 82 10.26 6.01 6.60
N ASP A 83 10.01 4.81 6.06
CA ASP A 83 10.46 4.47 4.70
C ASP A 83 9.38 4.72 3.63
N ALA A 84 8.10 4.84 4.02
CA ALA A 84 6.99 4.95 3.08
C ALA A 84 6.14 6.22 3.22
N LEU A 85 5.93 6.70 4.45
CA LEU A 85 4.96 7.77 4.74
C LEU A 85 5.64 9.09 5.16
N TRP A 86 6.96 9.13 5.23
CA TRP A 86 7.73 10.30 5.63
C TRP A 86 8.38 10.97 4.43
N ASP A 87 8.17 12.29 4.28
CA ASP A 87 8.87 13.08 3.27
C ASP A 87 10.30 13.36 3.76
N ALA A 88 11.27 12.74 3.09
CA ALA A 88 12.69 12.88 3.43
C ALA A 88 13.28 14.26 3.10
N PHE A 89 12.62 15.07 2.27
CA PHE A 89 13.09 16.40 1.88
C PHE A 89 12.63 17.47 2.84
N ASN A 90 11.37 17.40 3.28
CA ASN A 90 10.74 18.42 4.12
C ASN A 90 10.50 17.95 5.56
N ASP A 91 10.88 16.72 5.88
CA ASP A 91 10.84 16.14 7.24
C ASP A 91 9.46 16.15 7.89
N TYR A 92 8.43 15.71 7.14
CA TYR A 92 7.08 15.56 7.64
C TYR A 92 6.33 14.36 7.05
N HIS A 93 5.24 13.95 7.71
CA HIS A 93 4.38 12.86 7.27
C HIS A 93 3.56 13.24 6.04
N MET A 94 3.22 12.28 5.17
CA MET A 94 2.39 12.48 3.98
C MET A 94 1.03 13.12 4.27
N GLY A 95 0.48 12.94 5.47
CA GLY A 95 -0.71 13.65 5.91
C GLY A 95 -0.53 15.17 5.95
N ILE A 96 0.64 15.65 6.35
CA ILE A 96 0.96 17.08 6.29
C ILE A 96 1.09 17.57 4.85
N THR A 97 1.51 16.73 3.92
CA THR A 97 1.46 17.06 2.48
C THR A 97 0.02 17.36 2.04
N ALA A 98 -0.95 16.55 2.48
CA ALA A 98 -2.36 16.80 2.20
C ALA A 98 -2.86 18.10 2.84
N GLU A 99 -2.48 18.39 4.09
CA GLU A 99 -2.81 19.65 4.76
C GLU A 99 -2.22 20.86 4.03
N ASN A 100 -0.98 20.76 3.53
CA ASN A 100 -0.36 21.82 2.73
C ASN A 100 -1.14 22.10 1.42
N ILE A 101 -1.74 21.06 0.83
CA ILE A 101 -2.64 21.23 -0.33
C ILE A 101 -3.90 22.00 0.10
N CYS A 102 -4.50 21.64 1.23
CA CYS A 102 -5.68 22.32 1.75
C CYS A 102 -5.41 23.80 2.00
N GLU A 103 -4.29 24.12 2.63
CA GLU A 103 -3.89 25.52 2.87
C GLU A 103 -3.65 26.28 1.56
N LYS A 104 -2.92 25.67 0.62
CA LYS A 104 -2.55 26.31 -0.65
C LYS A 104 -3.75 26.66 -1.53
N TRP A 105 -4.77 25.82 -1.54
CA TRP A 105 -5.95 25.98 -2.40
C TRP A 105 -7.21 26.36 -1.64
N GLY A 106 -7.12 26.58 -0.32
CA GLY A 106 -8.24 27.00 0.51
C GLY A 106 -9.36 25.96 0.61
N LEU A 107 -9.00 24.66 0.60
CA LEU A 107 -9.97 23.58 0.69
C LEU A 107 -10.56 23.49 2.10
N THR A 108 -11.88 23.40 2.18
CA THR A 108 -12.59 23.31 3.45
C THR A 108 -12.76 21.86 3.90
N ARG A 109 -12.98 21.65 5.19
CA ARG A 109 -13.32 20.34 5.75
C ARG A 109 -14.56 19.72 5.08
N GLU A 110 -15.56 20.53 4.78
CA GLU A 110 -16.77 20.06 4.10
C GLU A 110 -16.50 19.54 2.70
N GLU A 111 -15.61 20.18 1.93
CA GLU A 111 -15.20 19.72 0.62
C GLU A 111 -14.46 18.39 0.71
N LEU A 112 -13.55 18.26 1.68
CA LEU A 112 -12.82 17.02 1.93
C LEU A 112 -13.75 15.87 2.32
N ASP A 113 -14.73 16.12 3.20
CA ASP A 113 -15.71 15.12 3.63
C ASP A 113 -16.60 14.69 2.46
N LYS A 114 -17.06 15.61 1.61
CA LYS A 114 -17.80 15.28 0.38
C LYS A 114 -16.99 14.42 -0.58
N PHE A 115 -15.71 14.77 -0.78
CA PHE A 115 -14.82 14.01 -1.62
C PHE A 115 -14.58 12.58 -1.08
N ALA A 116 -14.32 12.45 0.21
CA ALA A 116 -14.12 11.17 0.87
C ALA A 116 -15.39 10.29 0.82
N ALA A 117 -16.56 10.87 1.07
CA ALA A 117 -17.83 10.15 0.98
C ALA A 117 -18.11 9.67 -0.45
N ALA A 118 -17.88 10.51 -1.46
CA ALA A 118 -18.03 10.13 -2.86
C ALA A 118 -17.08 8.99 -3.27
N SER A 119 -15.85 9.00 -2.77
CA SER A 119 -14.88 7.91 -2.99
C SER A 119 -15.38 6.59 -2.42
N GLN A 120 -15.87 6.57 -1.17
CA GLN A 120 -16.44 5.38 -0.54
C GLN A 120 -17.66 4.86 -1.31
N GLN A 121 -18.58 5.74 -1.69
CA GLN A 121 -19.79 5.38 -2.44
C GLN A 121 -19.47 4.76 -3.79
N LYS A 122 -18.50 5.32 -4.53
CA LYS A 122 -18.03 4.76 -5.80
C LYS A 122 -17.42 3.37 -5.62
N ALA A 123 -16.58 3.17 -4.59
CA ALA A 123 -15.98 1.87 -4.30
C ALA A 123 -17.01 0.81 -3.93
N VAL A 124 -17.98 1.16 -3.08
CA VAL A 124 -19.09 0.27 -2.70
C VAL A 124 -19.93 -0.09 -3.92
N ALA A 125 -20.34 0.88 -4.72
CA ALA A 125 -21.12 0.64 -5.93
C ALA A 125 -20.38 -0.27 -6.93
N ALA A 126 -19.07 -0.09 -7.08
CA ALA A 126 -18.25 -0.95 -7.94
C ALA A 126 -18.19 -2.39 -7.41
N GLN A 127 -18.08 -2.59 -6.10
CA GLN A 127 -18.15 -3.92 -5.49
C GLN A 127 -19.52 -4.57 -5.69
N GLU A 128 -20.60 -3.84 -5.44
CA GLU A 128 -21.98 -4.34 -5.53
C GLU A 128 -22.37 -4.68 -6.97
N SER A 129 -21.85 -3.96 -7.95
CA SER A 129 -22.06 -4.23 -9.36
C SER A 129 -21.20 -5.38 -9.92
N GLY A 130 -20.28 -5.95 -9.13
CA GLY A 130 -19.36 -6.98 -9.58
C GLY A 130 -18.29 -6.48 -10.56
N ALA A 131 -17.98 -5.18 -10.56
CA ALA A 131 -17.03 -4.58 -11.50
C ALA A 131 -15.63 -5.22 -11.43
N PHE A 132 -15.24 -5.74 -10.26
CA PHE A 132 -13.95 -6.36 -10.02
C PHE A 132 -13.96 -7.90 -10.00
N ASP A 133 -15.10 -8.55 -10.19
CA ASP A 133 -15.24 -10.01 -10.03
C ASP A 133 -14.31 -10.81 -10.95
N LYS A 134 -14.00 -10.28 -12.12
CA LYS A 134 -13.08 -10.90 -13.08
C LYS A 134 -11.60 -10.79 -12.69
N GLU A 135 -11.27 -9.88 -11.79
CA GLU A 135 -9.89 -9.58 -11.36
C GLU A 135 -9.56 -10.21 -10.00
N ILE A 136 -10.59 -10.47 -9.18
CA ILE A 136 -10.42 -11.00 -7.84
C ILE A 136 -10.21 -12.52 -7.89
N VAL A 137 -9.09 -12.96 -7.31
CA VAL A 137 -8.81 -14.37 -7.08
C VAL A 137 -9.05 -14.69 -5.61
N PRO A 138 -10.03 -15.55 -5.27
CA PRO A 138 -10.28 -15.95 -3.90
C PRO A 138 -9.06 -16.63 -3.26
N VAL A 139 -8.76 -16.27 -2.01
CA VAL A 139 -7.65 -16.85 -1.26
C VAL A 139 -8.18 -17.59 -0.03
N GLU A 140 -7.84 -18.86 0.08
CA GLU A 140 -8.16 -19.66 1.27
C GLU A 140 -7.16 -19.37 2.39
N VAL A 141 -7.67 -18.89 3.51
CA VAL A 141 -6.90 -18.64 4.73
C VAL A 141 -7.25 -19.67 5.78
N LYS A 142 -6.32 -20.56 6.07
CA LYS A 142 -6.47 -21.59 7.10
C LYS A 142 -6.28 -20.97 8.48
N LYS A 143 -7.34 -20.96 9.29
CA LYS A 143 -7.29 -20.71 10.73
C LYS A 143 -7.30 -22.03 11.49
N LYS A 144 -6.99 -22.01 12.78
CA LYS A 144 -6.84 -23.23 13.60
C LYS A 144 -8.00 -24.21 13.50
N LYS A 145 -9.24 -23.73 13.31
CA LYS A 145 -10.47 -24.56 13.30
C LYS A 145 -11.30 -24.43 12.04
N GLU A 146 -10.97 -23.52 11.14
CA GLU A 146 -11.77 -23.22 9.95
C GLU A 146 -10.89 -22.74 8.80
N THR A 147 -11.38 -22.88 7.59
CA THR A 147 -10.81 -22.22 6.41
C THR A 147 -11.75 -21.11 5.99
N ILE A 148 -11.24 -19.90 5.91
CA ILE A 148 -11.99 -18.73 5.44
C ILE A 148 -11.55 -18.43 4.01
N VAL A 149 -12.53 -18.27 3.12
CA VAL A 149 -12.26 -17.80 1.76
C VAL A 149 -12.29 -16.27 1.77
N PHE A 150 -11.16 -15.65 1.50
CA PHE A 150 -11.02 -14.22 1.41
C PHE A 150 -11.13 -13.79 -0.06
N ALA A 151 -12.27 -13.20 -0.42
CA ALA A 151 -12.62 -12.85 -1.80
C ALA A 151 -13.23 -11.45 -1.93
N LYS A 152 -13.34 -10.70 -0.82
CA LYS A 152 -13.95 -9.37 -0.80
C LYS A 152 -13.03 -8.38 -0.14
N ASP A 153 -12.88 -7.19 -0.74
CA ASP A 153 -12.17 -6.08 -0.14
C ASP A 153 -12.95 -5.52 1.06
N GLU A 154 -12.28 -5.42 2.21
CA GLU A 154 -12.86 -4.97 3.48
C GLU A 154 -12.78 -3.43 3.67
N GLY A 155 -12.03 -2.73 2.81
CA GLY A 155 -11.79 -1.29 2.94
C GLY A 155 -13.02 -0.40 2.71
N PRO A 156 -13.82 -0.64 1.66
CA PRO A 156 -15.00 0.18 1.39
C PRO A 156 -16.08 0.03 2.47
N ARG A 157 -16.64 1.16 2.91
CA ARG A 157 -17.64 1.22 3.98
C ARG A 157 -19.00 1.65 3.43
N PRO A 158 -19.98 0.75 3.31
CA PRO A 158 -21.33 1.09 2.92
C PRO A 158 -21.95 2.13 3.83
N GLY A 159 -22.74 3.04 3.27
CA GLY A 159 -23.45 4.07 4.05
C GLY A 159 -22.59 5.27 4.50
N THR A 160 -21.35 5.39 4.02
CA THR A 160 -20.54 6.58 4.30
C THR A 160 -21.12 7.81 3.60
N THR A 161 -21.41 8.85 4.38
CA THR A 161 -21.85 10.17 3.91
C THR A 161 -20.98 11.26 4.52
N ALA A 162 -20.99 12.45 3.93
CA ALA A 162 -20.24 13.59 4.47
C ALA A 162 -20.65 13.90 5.93
N GLU A 163 -21.95 13.80 6.24
CA GLU A 163 -22.48 14.03 7.59
C GLU A 163 -21.99 12.96 8.57
N SER A 164 -21.87 11.71 8.13
CA SER A 164 -21.42 10.61 8.99
C SER A 164 -19.96 10.75 9.42
N ILE A 165 -19.12 11.34 8.57
CA ILE A 165 -17.68 11.54 8.83
C ILE A 165 -17.33 12.93 9.37
N ALA A 166 -18.23 13.90 9.27
CA ALA A 166 -18.01 15.29 9.74
C ALA A 166 -17.61 15.38 11.23
N LYS A 167 -18.02 14.41 12.04
CA LYS A 167 -17.71 14.34 13.49
C LYS A 167 -16.33 13.77 13.81
N LEU A 168 -15.63 13.22 12.83
CA LEU A 168 -14.30 12.67 13.02
C LEU A 168 -13.29 13.79 13.27
N ARG A 169 -12.42 13.56 14.24
CA ARG A 169 -11.34 14.52 14.53
C ARG A 169 -10.33 14.51 13.39
N PRO A 170 -9.75 15.66 13.02
CA PRO A 170 -8.61 15.72 12.13
C PRO A 170 -7.47 14.83 12.66
N ALA A 171 -6.75 14.21 11.72
CA ALA A 171 -5.62 13.34 12.08
C ALA A 171 -4.29 14.12 12.18
N PHE A 172 -4.17 15.25 11.45
CA PHE A 172 -2.94 16.04 11.37
C PHE A 172 -3.14 17.52 11.76
N LYS A 173 -4.14 18.22 11.23
CA LYS A 173 -4.45 19.62 11.59
C LYS A 173 -5.94 19.83 11.79
#